data_62d030a84cffec1818f6840a254f34f4
#
_entry.id   62d030a84cffec1818f6840a254f34f4
#
_cell.length_a   1.000
_cell.length_b   1.000
_cell.length_c   1.000
_cell.angle_alpha   90.00
_cell.angle_beta   90.00
_cell.angle_gamma   90.00
#
_symmetry.space_group_name_H-M   'P 1'
#
loop_
_entity.id
_entity.type
_entity.pdbx_description
1 polymer ?
#
loop_
_entity_poly.entity_id
_entity_poly.type
_entity_poly.pdbx_seq_one_letter_code
_entity_poly.pdbx_strand_id
1 'polypeptide(L)'
;PPNGSVATVNADETLIAGTYTERPGPANNSYAAPGQQAQALEQPRNKGQMMEERLAAHIPMGMFVIDTSTGAVKTILRSTDWLNHLLFSPTDPTLLMFCHEGPWHKVERIWTIRTDGSQLTKVHTRTMAMEIFGHEFWSIDGKTIYYDLQTPRGEDFWLATYGVETGERTWYHLARNEWSIHFNVSADGKLMCGDGGDPGQVAKATDGEWIYLFRPELIRNDGIADKALVKPGVLHAEKLVNMSKHKYALEPNVRFSPDAKWVMFRSNMFGATYVFAVEVAKAQ
;
A
#
# COMPACT_ATOMS: atom_id res chain seq x y z
N PRO A 1 22.49 -7.91 8.56
CA PRO A 1 23.44 -6.86 8.22
C PRO A 1 23.46 -5.78 9.30
N PRO A 2 24.60 -5.12 9.60
CA PRO A 2 24.61 -3.94 10.44
C PRO A 2 23.72 -2.86 9.81
N ASN A 3 23.06 -2.04 10.65
CA ASN A 3 22.09 -1.01 10.23
C ASN A 3 20.88 -1.57 9.44
N GLY A 4 20.53 -2.83 9.64
CA GLY A 4 19.39 -3.48 9.02
C GLY A 4 18.19 -3.55 9.94
N SER A 5 17.01 -3.58 9.35
CA SER A 5 15.74 -3.87 10.02
C SER A 5 14.98 -4.95 9.27
N VAL A 6 14.36 -5.84 10.04
CA VAL A 6 13.42 -6.84 9.53
C VAL A 6 12.09 -6.17 9.26
N ALA A 7 11.43 -6.53 8.16
CA ALA A 7 10.16 -5.97 7.73
C ALA A 7 9.03 -7.01 7.66
N THR A 8 9.31 -8.21 7.18
CA THR A 8 8.27 -9.21 6.88
C THR A 8 8.82 -10.64 6.93
N VAL A 9 7.93 -11.59 7.10
CA VAL A 9 8.18 -13.03 7.01
C VAL A 9 7.30 -13.62 5.91
N ASN A 10 7.78 -14.64 5.20
CA ASN A 10 7.02 -15.29 4.14
C ASN A 10 5.97 -16.28 4.68
N ALA A 11 5.07 -16.75 3.80
CA ALA A 11 3.89 -17.52 4.18
C ALA A 11 4.17 -18.86 4.85
N ASP A 12 5.32 -19.48 4.56
CA ASP A 12 5.77 -20.77 5.14
C ASP A 12 6.80 -20.60 6.27
N GLU A 13 7.06 -19.34 6.69
CA GLU A 13 7.97 -18.97 7.79
C GLU A 13 9.43 -19.40 7.57
N THR A 14 9.81 -19.71 6.33
CA THR A 14 11.18 -20.13 5.99
C THR A 14 12.13 -18.97 5.72
N LEU A 15 11.60 -17.80 5.36
CA LEU A 15 12.37 -16.61 5.03
C LEU A 15 11.85 -15.36 5.75
N ILE A 16 12.79 -14.56 6.21
CA ILE A 16 12.55 -13.21 6.71
C ILE A 16 13.19 -12.22 5.73
N ALA A 17 12.49 -11.14 5.36
CA ALA A 17 13.05 -10.09 4.54
C ALA A 17 13.17 -8.76 5.29
N GLY A 18 14.15 -7.97 4.89
CA GLY A 18 14.41 -6.66 5.46
C GLY A 18 15.29 -5.79 4.59
N THR A 19 15.56 -4.57 5.06
CA THR A 19 16.45 -3.61 4.39
C THR A 19 17.56 -3.15 5.32
N TYR A 20 18.65 -2.66 4.76
CA TYR A 20 19.75 -2.03 5.48
C TYR A 20 20.31 -0.86 4.71
N THR A 21 20.98 0.07 5.40
CA THR A 21 21.78 1.13 4.79
C THR A 21 23.25 0.74 4.83
N GLU A 22 24.00 0.99 3.74
CA GLU A 22 25.43 0.66 3.65
C GLU A 22 26.31 1.65 4.41
N ARG A 23 25.81 2.83 4.72
CA ARG A 23 26.47 3.84 5.56
C ARG A 23 25.67 4.09 6.82
N PRO A 24 26.34 4.38 7.97
CA PRO A 24 25.63 4.89 9.14
C PRO A 24 24.94 6.19 8.73
N GLY A 25 23.64 6.16 8.66
CA GLY A 25 22.76 7.30 8.42
C GLY A 25 21.74 7.36 9.54
N PRO A 26 20.91 8.42 9.63
CA PRO A 26 19.81 8.43 10.55
C PRO A 26 18.97 7.16 10.32
N ALA A 27 18.76 6.40 11.38
CA ALA A 27 18.05 5.13 11.34
C ALA A 27 16.72 5.29 10.60
N ASN A 28 16.45 4.37 9.67
CA ASN A 28 15.26 4.38 8.85
C ASN A 28 14.07 3.81 9.64
N ASN A 29 13.80 4.38 10.81
CA ASN A 29 12.78 3.91 11.73
C ASN A 29 11.46 4.64 11.52
N SER A 30 10.72 4.30 10.46
CA SER A 30 9.29 4.57 10.41
C SER A 30 8.48 3.74 11.44
N TYR A 31 9.14 2.79 12.12
CA TYR A 31 8.58 1.92 13.17
C TYR A 31 9.46 1.86 14.44
N ALA A 32 10.22 2.90 14.76
CA ALA A 32 10.93 2.95 16.03
C ALA A 32 9.94 2.91 17.19
N ALA A 33 10.14 1.97 18.11
CA ALA A 33 9.39 1.93 19.35
C ALA A 33 9.55 3.26 20.12
N PRO A 34 8.51 3.75 20.83
CA PRO A 34 8.61 4.99 21.62
C PRO A 34 9.77 4.88 22.62
N GLY A 35 10.81 5.69 22.47
CA GLY A 35 11.93 5.75 23.40
C GLY A 35 13.34 5.77 22.81
N GLN A 36 13.52 5.49 21.51
CA GLN A 36 14.82 5.64 20.84
C GLN A 36 14.81 6.86 19.92
N GLN A 37 14.86 8.04 20.47
CA GLN A 37 15.13 9.27 19.72
C GLN A 37 16.64 9.33 19.45
N ALA A 38 17.02 9.09 18.20
CA ALA A 38 18.33 9.51 17.70
C ALA A 38 18.43 11.04 17.82
N GLN A 39 19.60 11.53 18.25
CA GLN A 39 19.91 12.94 18.45
C GLN A 39 19.44 13.81 17.29
N ALA A 40 18.75 14.88 17.64
CA ALA A 40 18.07 15.82 16.78
C ALA A 40 18.94 16.35 15.63
N LEU A 41 18.60 15.98 14.42
CA LEU A 41 18.69 16.88 13.29
C LEU A 41 17.52 17.87 13.42
N GLU A 42 17.79 19.13 13.11
CA GLU A 42 16.89 20.27 13.22
C GLU A 42 15.40 19.95 12.94
N GLN A 43 14.51 20.54 13.75
CA GLN A 43 13.04 20.59 13.72
C GLN A 43 12.31 19.78 12.63
N PRO A 44 11.24 19.04 12.92
CA PRO A 44 10.61 18.12 11.99
C PRO A 44 10.13 18.88 10.76
N ARG A 45 10.90 18.79 9.70
CA ARG A 45 10.49 19.14 8.35
C ARG A 45 9.26 18.31 8.02
N ASN A 46 8.33 18.90 7.29
CA ASN A 46 7.15 18.14 6.90
C ASN A 46 7.55 16.88 6.09
N LYS A 47 6.70 15.86 6.08
CA LYS A 47 6.97 14.57 5.41
C LYS A 47 7.44 14.74 3.96
N GLY A 48 6.90 15.72 3.23
CA GLY A 48 7.28 16.01 1.84
C GLY A 48 8.74 16.46 1.69
N GLN A 49 9.19 17.36 2.55
CA GLN A 49 10.58 17.84 2.55
C GLN A 49 11.57 16.70 2.87
N MET A 50 11.24 15.89 3.87
CA MET A 50 12.03 14.72 4.23
C MET A 50 12.16 13.73 3.07
N MET A 51 11.08 13.47 2.32
CA MET A 51 11.10 12.62 1.13
C MET A 51 11.98 13.19 0.02
N GLU A 52 11.90 14.51 -0.25
CA GLU A 52 12.73 15.18 -1.26
C GLU A 52 14.23 15.09 -0.92
N GLU A 53 14.59 15.37 0.33
CA GLU A 53 15.97 15.30 0.80
C GLU A 53 16.53 13.89 0.73
N ARG A 54 15.72 12.90 1.12
CA ARG A 54 16.15 11.51 1.04
C ARG A 54 16.32 11.03 -0.40
N LEU A 55 15.44 11.44 -1.31
CA LEU A 55 15.61 11.18 -2.74
C LEU A 55 16.91 11.81 -3.27
N ALA A 56 17.18 13.08 -2.94
CA ALA A 56 18.39 13.77 -3.36
C ALA A 56 19.68 13.18 -2.75
N ALA A 57 19.59 12.58 -1.56
CA ALA A 57 20.75 12.04 -0.86
C ALA A 57 21.28 10.73 -1.45
N HIS A 58 20.51 10.02 -2.27
CA HIS A 58 20.93 8.75 -2.91
C HIS A 58 21.64 7.78 -1.96
N ILE A 59 21.04 7.56 -0.76
CA ILE A 59 21.64 6.72 0.28
C ILE A 59 21.70 5.26 -0.19
N PRO A 60 22.91 4.64 -0.28
CA PRO A 60 23.01 3.24 -0.67
C PRO A 60 22.31 2.33 0.32
N MET A 61 21.39 1.51 -0.18
CA MET A 61 20.61 0.53 0.57
C MET A 61 20.71 -0.85 -0.04
N GLY A 62 20.47 -1.86 0.80
CA GLY A 62 20.29 -3.24 0.35
C GLY A 62 19.00 -3.83 0.90
N MET A 63 18.39 -4.71 0.13
CA MET A 63 17.34 -5.62 0.57
C MET A 63 17.94 -7.00 0.78
N PHE A 64 17.59 -7.64 1.88
CA PHE A 64 18.12 -8.96 2.22
C PHE A 64 17.02 -9.93 2.59
N VAL A 65 17.33 -11.21 2.46
CA VAL A 65 16.55 -12.31 3.04
C VAL A 65 17.41 -13.10 4.02
N ILE A 66 16.78 -13.65 5.05
CA ILE A 66 17.38 -14.53 6.05
C ILE A 66 16.64 -15.86 5.97
N ASP A 67 17.37 -16.96 5.79
CA ASP A 67 16.86 -18.30 5.98
C ASP A 67 16.68 -18.58 7.47
N THR A 68 15.45 -18.90 7.91
CA THR A 68 15.11 -19.06 9.32
C THR A 68 15.74 -20.30 9.95
N SER A 69 16.05 -21.32 9.15
CA SER A 69 16.61 -22.58 9.62
C SER A 69 18.13 -22.52 9.83
N THR A 70 18.82 -21.75 8.98
CA THR A 70 20.29 -21.70 8.98
C THR A 70 20.84 -20.37 9.50
N GLY A 71 20.01 -19.32 9.55
CA GLY A 71 20.43 -17.95 9.82
C GLY A 71 21.24 -17.31 8.67
N ALA A 72 21.35 -17.96 7.52
CA ALA A 72 22.10 -17.45 6.38
C ALA A 72 21.43 -16.19 5.81
N VAL A 73 22.24 -15.14 5.61
CA VAL A 73 21.79 -13.85 5.09
C VAL A 73 22.23 -13.67 3.66
N LYS A 74 21.30 -13.34 2.76
CA LYS A 74 21.58 -13.04 1.36
C LYS A 74 21.03 -11.67 0.99
N THR A 75 21.87 -10.79 0.44
CA THR A 75 21.39 -9.55 -0.21
C THR A 75 20.86 -9.88 -1.59
N ILE A 76 19.61 -9.48 -1.86
CA ILE A 76 18.90 -9.77 -3.11
C ILE A 76 18.78 -8.56 -4.04
N LEU A 77 18.87 -7.34 -3.50
CA LEU A 77 18.83 -6.10 -4.26
C LEU A 77 19.72 -5.05 -3.60
N ARG A 78 20.41 -4.23 -4.41
CA ARG A 78 21.09 -3.00 -4.00
C ARG A 78 20.54 -1.84 -4.79
N SER A 79 20.28 -0.71 -4.14
CA SER A 79 19.74 0.50 -4.76
C SER A 79 20.20 1.74 -4.01
N THR A 80 20.14 2.89 -4.66
CA THR A 80 20.17 4.20 -3.99
C THR A 80 18.79 4.79 -3.78
N ASP A 81 17.75 4.09 -4.21
CA ASP A 81 16.37 4.41 -3.88
C ASP A 81 16.04 3.93 -2.46
N TRP A 82 15.06 4.57 -1.84
CA TRP A 82 14.61 4.19 -0.51
C TRP A 82 13.73 2.93 -0.57
N LEU A 83 14.32 1.76 -0.30
CA LEU A 83 13.64 0.48 -0.26
C LEU A 83 12.79 0.39 1.01
N ASN A 84 11.47 0.25 0.85
CA ASN A 84 10.49 0.25 1.95
C ASN A 84 9.27 -0.64 1.62
N HIS A 85 8.30 -0.76 2.53
CA HIS A 85 7.04 -1.49 2.38
C HIS A 85 7.21 -2.91 1.83
N LEU A 86 8.15 -3.68 2.41
CA LEU A 86 8.36 -5.06 1.99
C LEU A 86 7.20 -5.96 2.43
N LEU A 87 6.59 -6.67 1.48
CA LEU A 87 5.49 -7.60 1.71
C LEU A 87 5.66 -8.85 0.87
N PHE A 88 5.84 -10.01 1.50
CA PHE A 88 5.79 -11.28 0.77
C PHE A 88 4.41 -11.52 0.17
N SER A 89 4.36 -12.22 -0.96
CA SER A 89 3.13 -12.80 -1.46
C SER A 89 2.53 -13.75 -0.41
N PRO A 90 1.21 -13.72 -0.17
CA PRO A 90 0.59 -14.62 0.81
C PRO A 90 0.60 -16.09 0.40
N THR A 91 0.88 -16.41 -0.87
CA THR A 91 0.81 -17.77 -1.43
C THR A 91 2.07 -18.22 -2.14
N ASP A 92 2.96 -17.30 -2.53
CA ASP A 92 4.26 -17.62 -3.12
C ASP A 92 5.39 -17.18 -2.17
N PRO A 93 6.00 -18.11 -1.41
CA PRO A 93 7.00 -17.79 -0.40
C PRO A 93 8.29 -17.17 -0.98
N THR A 94 8.46 -17.23 -2.30
CA THR A 94 9.64 -16.70 -2.99
C THR A 94 9.42 -15.35 -3.68
N LEU A 95 8.20 -14.81 -3.66
CA LEU A 95 7.87 -13.55 -4.30
C LEU A 95 7.65 -12.43 -3.26
N LEU A 96 8.34 -11.33 -3.46
CA LEU A 96 8.32 -10.16 -2.59
C LEU A 96 7.85 -8.94 -3.38
N MET A 97 6.89 -8.19 -2.85
CA MET A 97 6.55 -6.84 -3.28
C MET A 97 7.27 -5.84 -2.39
N PHE A 98 7.69 -4.70 -2.95
CA PHE A 98 8.34 -3.62 -2.21
C PHE A 98 8.11 -2.26 -2.89
N CYS A 99 8.41 -1.20 -2.15
CA CYS A 99 8.25 0.17 -2.59
C CYS A 99 9.61 0.87 -2.72
N HIS A 100 9.80 1.63 -3.81
CA HIS A 100 10.74 2.74 -3.84
C HIS A 100 10.04 3.96 -3.24
N GLU A 101 10.32 4.26 -1.97
CA GLU A 101 9.70 5.37 -1.25
C GLU A 101 10.32 6.70 -1.68
N GLY A 102 9.53 7.78 -1.62
CA GLY A 102 9.98 9.12 -2.00
C GLY A 102 8.81 10.02 -2.34
N PRO A 103 9.04 11.20 -2.94
CA PRO A 103 7.95 12.04 -3.44
C PRO A 103 7.15 11.27 -4.49
N TRP A 104 5.89 10.99 -4.22
CA TRP A 104 5.06 10.05 -4.98
C TRP A 104 4.96 10.35 -6.48
N HIS A 105 5.06 11.63 -6.85
CA HIS A 105 5.05 12.06 -8.25
C HIS A 105 6.41 12.00 -8.95
N LYS A 106 7.49 11.58 -8.26
CA LYS A 106 8.85 11.53 -8.78
C LYS A 106 9.44 10.13 -8.86
N VAL A 107 8.96 9.21 -8.00
CA VAL A 107 9.49 7.84 -7.91
C VAL A 107 8.52 6.82 -8.48
N GLU A 108 9.07 5.77 -9.09
CA GLU A 108 8.29 4.60 -9.51
C GLU A 108 8.19 3.65 -8.33
N ARG A 109 7.03 3.62 -7.67
CA ARG A 109 6.91 3.11 -6.30
C ARG A 109 6.88 1.60 -6.20
N ILE A 110 6.05 0.89 -6.98
CA ILE A 110 5.64 -0.48 -6.70
C ILE A 110 6.39 -1.47 -7.58
N TRP A 111 7.07 -2.41 -6.95
CA TRP A 111 7.91 -3.41 -7.61
C TRP A 111 7.70 -4.79 -7.00
N THR A 112 8.00 -5.82 -7.78
CA THR A 112 8.17 -7.20 -7.29
C THR A 112 9.55 -7.73 -7.61
N ILE A 113 10.04 -8.68 -6.79
CA ILE A 113 11.32 -9.36 -6.96
C ILE A 113 11.25 -10.76 -6.36
N ARG A 114 11.99 -11.71 -6.93
CA ARG A 114 12.18 -13.03 -6.32
C ARG A 114 13.23 -12.98 -5.19
N THR A 115 13.13 -13.88 -4.23
CA THR A 115 14.08 -13.99 -3.11
C THR A 115 15.49 -14.40 -3.53
N ASP A 116 15.67 -14.85 -4.76
CA ASP A 116 16.99 -15.07 -5.35
C ASP A 116 17.60 -13.82 -6.01
N GLY A 117 16.82 -12.74 -6.10
CA GLY A 117 17.18 -11.46 -6.75
C GLY A 117 16.79 -11.39 -8.23
N SER A 118 16.16 -12.42 -8.76
CA SER A 118 15.68 -12.44 -10.15
C SER A 118 14.30 -11.80 -10.33
N GLN A 119 13.88 -11.62 -11.57
CA GLN A 119 12.55 -11.14 -11.96
C GLN A 119 12.13 -9.82 -11.31
N LEU A 120 13.06 -8.87 -11.23
CA LEU A 120 12.72 -7.50 -10.80
C LEU A 120 11.73 -6.90 -11.79
N THR A 121 10.50 -6.65 -11.35
CA THR A 121 9.40 -6.21 -12.21
C THR A 121 8.74 -4.97 -11.64
N LYS A 122 8.54 -3.95 -12.49
CA LYS A 122 7.76 -2.77 -12.16
C LYS A 122 6.28 -3.05 -12.31
N VAL A 123 5.50 -2.86 -11.23
CA VAL A 123 4.05 -3.11 -11.22
C VAL A 123 3.30 -2.01 -11.97
N HIS A 124 3.68 -0.76 -11.74
CA HIS A 124 3.07 0.39 -12.40
C HIS A 124 4.15 1.31 -12.97
N THR A 125 3.95 1.76 -14.21
CA THR A 125 4.77 2.79 -14.86
C THR A 125 3.92 4.03 -15.06
N ARG A 126 4.40 5.17 -14.59
CA ARG A 126 3.73 6.46 -14.72
C ARG A 126 3.43 6.79 -16.17
N THR A 127 2.22 7.27 -16.44
CA THR A 127 1.74 7.61 -17.78
C THR A 127 1.63 9.12 -18.01
N MET A 128 1.60 9.91 -16.93
CA MET A 128 1.49 11.38 -17.00
C MET A 128 2.25 12.07 -15.86
N ALA A 129 2.54 13.37 -16.04
CA ALA A 129 3.07 14.21 -14.99
C ALA A 129 2.08 14.31 -13.81
N MET A 130 2.62 14.37 -12.59
CA MET A 130 1.84 14.45 -11.34
C MET A 130 0.93 13.24 -11.06
N GLU A 131 1.05 12.16 -11.80
CA GLU A 131 0.45 10.87 -11.41
C GLU A 131 1.10 10.37 -10.13
N ILE A 132 0.27 9.90 -9.19
CA ILE A 132 0.74 9.30 -7.94
C ILE A 132 0.05 7.96 -7.70
N PHE A 133 0.75 7.04 -7.04
CA PHE A 133 0.23 5.72 -6.68
C PHE A 133 0.93 5.18 -5.45
N GLY A 134 0.24 4.33 -4.68
CA GLY A 134 0.77 3.77 -3.44
C GLY A 134 -0.25 2.92 -2.68
N HIS A 135 -0.05 2.77 -1.36
CA HIS A 135 -0.86 1.95 -0.47
C HIS A 135 -1.12 0.54 -1.04
N GLU A 136 -0.07 -0.02 -1.62
CA GLU A 136 -0.09 -1.30 -2.30
C GLU A 136 -0.32 -2.47 -1.34
N PHE A 137 -1.13 -3.44 -1.77
CA PHE A 137 -1.40 -4.65 -0.99
C PHE A 137 -1.72 -5.84 -1.91
N TRP A 138 -1.52 -7.04 -1.39
CA TRP A 138 -1.83 -8.29 -2.07
C TRP A 138 -3.31 -8.66 -1.95
N SER A 139 -3.87 -9.27 -3.01
CA SER A 139 -5.04 -10.13 -2.85
C SER A 139 -4.68 -11.34 -1.96
N ILE A 140 -5.68 -11.92 -1.29
CA ILE A 140 -5.47 -13.07 -0.39
C ILE A 140 -4.88 -14.28 -1.13
N ASP A 141 -5.23 -14.46 -2.41
CA ASP A 141 -4.72 -15.54 -3.26
C ASP A 141 -3.35 -15.24 -3.89
N GLY A 142 -2.75 -14.08 -3.60
CA GLY A 142 -1.43 -13.68 -4.10
C GLY A 142 -1.34 -13.40 -5.61
N LYS A 143 -2.46 -13.40 -6.34
CA LYS A 143 -2.47 -13.26 -7.81
C LYS A 143 -2.55 -11.82 -8.29
N THR A 144 -3.00 -10.91 -7.42
CA THR A 144 -3.25 -9.51 -7.77
C THR A 144 -2.65 -8.59 -6.74
N ILE A 145 -1.98 -7.54 -7.22
CA ILE A 145 -1.57 -6.39 -6.40
C ILE A 145 -2.59 -5.28 -6.64
N TYR A 146 -3.14 -4.74 -5.56
CA TYR A 146 -4.01 -3.57 -5.54
C TYR A 146 -3.21 -2.37 -5.06
N TYR A 147 -3.56 -1.18 -5.56
CA TYR A 147 -2.96 0.09 -5.14
C TYR A 147 -3.86 1.27 -5.46
N ASP A 148 -3.78 2.34 -4.69
CA ASP A 148 -4.42 3.59 -5.04
C ASP A 148 -3.67 4.27 -6.18
N LEU A 149 -4.40 4.94 -7.09
CA LEU A 149 -3.83 5.63 -8.23
C LEU A 149 -4.59 6.94 -8.45
N GLN A 150 -3.86 8.04 -8.67
CA GLN A 150 -4.46 9.33 -9.03
C GLN A 150 -3.86 9.85 -10.34
N THR A 151 -4.72 10.26 -11.26
CA THR A 151 -4.36 10.62 -12.64
C THR A 151 -4.98 11.95 -13.10
N PRO A 152 -4.32 13.09 -12.79
CA PRO A 152 -3.19 13.34 -11.90
C PRO A 152 -3.62 13.47 -10.43
N ARG A 153 -2.64 13.68 -9.53
CA ARG A 153 -2.87 13.90 -8.10
C ARG A 153 -3.96 14.92 -7.80
N GLY A 154 -4.98 14.48 -7.09
CA GLY A 154 -6.06 15.31 -6.61
C GLY A 154 -7.23 15.50 -7.61
N GLU A 155 -7.19 14.91 -8.80
CA GLU A 155 -8.23 15.04 -9.82
C GLU A 155 -9.06 13.76 -9.97
N ASP A 156 -8.51 12.68 -10.51
CA ASP A 156 -9.17 11.39 -10.64
C ASP A 156 -8.54 10.34 -9.74
N PHE A 157 -9.36 9.49 -9.15
CA PHE A 157 -8.92 8.45 -8.24
C PHE A 157 -9.43 7.07 -8.68
N TRP A 158 -8.50 6.11 -8.63
CA TRP A 158 -8.74 4.72 -9.02
C TRP A 158 -8.22 3.77 -7.94
N LEU A 159 -8.95 2.71 -7.68
CA LEU A 159 -8.36 1.51 -7.13
C LEU A 159 -7.85 0.68 -8.30
N ALA A 160 -6.53 0.67 -8.48
CA ALA A 160 -5.87 0.01 -9.58
C ALA A 160 -5.42 -1.40 -9.20
N THR A 161 -5.32 -2.29 -10.19
CA THR A 161 -4.87 -3.66 -10.02
C THR A 161 -3.80 -4.04 -11.02
N TYR A 162 -2.95 -4.99 -10.62
CA TYR A 162 -1.97 -5.64 -11.47
C TYR A 162 -1.99 -7.15 -11.24
N GLY A 163 -2.29 -7.91 -12.28
CA GLY A 163 -2.21 -9.37 -12.26
C GLY A 163 -0.76 -9.83 -12.37
N VAL A 164 -0.24 -10.47 -11.34
CA VAL A 164 1.19 -10.79 -11.20
C VAL A 164 1.70 -11.71 -12.30
N GLU A 165 0.92 -12.72 -12.67
CA GLU A 165 1.28 -13.67 -13.71
C GLU A 165 0.91 -13.20 -15.11
N THR A 166 -0.18 -12.43 -15.24
CA THR A 166 -0.75 -12.06 -16.52
C THR A 166 -0.30 -10.70 -17.05
N GLY A 167 0.16 -9.81 -16.14
CA GLY A 167 0.44 -8.42 -16.43
C GLY A 167 -0.82 -7.57 -16.70
N GLU A 168 -2.01 -8.15 -16.62
CA GLU A 168 -3.27 -7.44 -16.85
C GLU A 168 -3.51 -6.37 -15.79
N ARG A 169 -4.08 -5.24 -16.22
CA ARG A 169 -4.40 -4.10 -15.34
C ARG A 169 -5.87 -3.78 -15.41
N THR A 170 -6.47 -3.53 -14.26
CA THR A 170 -7.83 -3.01 -14.14
C THR A 170 -7.81 -1.79 -13.26
N TRP A 171 -8.47 -0.71 -13.68
CA TRP A 171 -8.62 0.51 -12.88
C TRP A 171 -10.09 0.73 -12.59
N TYR A 172 -10.46 0.71 -11.32
CA TYR A 172 -11.82 0.96 -10.85
C TYR A 172 -11.93 2.42 -10.40
N HIS A 173 -12.74 3.21 -11.09
CA HIS A 173 -12.98 4.62 -10.79
C HIS A 173 -13.77 4.79 -9.49
N LEU A 174 -13.41 5.80 -8.69
CA LEU A 174 -14.13 6.23 -7.50
C LEU A 174 -14.66 7.65 -7.67
N ALA A 175 -15.91 7.89 -7.27
CA ALA A 175 -16.44 9.24 -7.17
C ALA A 175 -15.71 10.04 -6.09
N ARG A 176 -15.68 11.37 -6.24
CA ARG A 176 -14.82 12.29 -5.45
C ARG A 176 -14.91 12.09 -3.95
N ASN A 177 -16.12 11.93 -3.39
CA ASN A 177 -16.31 11.80 -1.95
C ASN A 177 -16.13 10.37 -1.42
N GLU A 178 -15.91 9.41 -2.32
CA GLU A 178 -15.70 8.00 -2.00
C GLU A 178 -14.20 7.64 -1.92
N TRP A 179 -13.32 8.61 -2.18
CA TRP A 179 -11.88 8.42 -2.10
C TRP A 179 -11.50 7.95 -0.70
N SER A 180 -10.65 6.95 -0.67
CA SER A 180 -10.17 6.31 0.56
C SER A 180 -8.65 6.22 0.53
N ILE A 181 -8.01 6.18 1.69
CA ILE A 181 -6.55 6.05 1.79
C ILE A 181 -6.17 4.58 1.70
N HIS A 182 -6.79 3.75 2.56
CA HIS A 182 -6.54 2.32 2.57
C HIS A 182 -7.76 1.56 2.08
N PHE A 183 -7.47 0.49 1.36
CA PHE A 183 -8.46 -0.44 0.84
C PHE A 183 -8.15 -1.85 1.32
N ASN A 184 -9.18 -2.70 1.30
CA ASN A 184 -9.02 -4.13 1.46
C ASN A 184 -10.04 -4.85 0.55
N VAL A 185 -9.75 -6.09 0.20
CA VAL A 185 -10.57 -6.90 -0.71
C VAL A 185 -11.00 -8.20 -0.03
N SER A 186 -12.25 -8.62 -0.26
CA SER A 186 -12.75 -9.93 0.19
C SER A 186 -12.01 -11.07 -0.53
N ALA A 187 -11.98 -12.25 0.08
CA ALA A 187 -11.25 -13.40 -0.47
C ALA A 187 -11.72 -13.81 -1.87
N ASP A 188 -13.00 -13.60 -2.18
CA ASP A 188 -13.58 -13.91 -3.49
C ASP A 188 -13.49 -12.74 -4.51
N GLY A 189 -12.90 -11.61 -4.12
CA GLY A 189 -12.73 -10.43 -4.96
C GLY A 189 -14.01 -9.65 -5.29
N LYS A 190 -15.17 -10.02 -4.71
CA LYS A 190 -16.46 -9.41 -5.04
C LYS A 190 -16.79 -8.16 -4.24
N LEU A 191 -16.15 -7.99 -3.10
CA LEU A 191 -16.33 -6.85 -2.22
C LEU A 191 -14.99 -6.19 -1.94
N MET A 192 -15.01 -4.88 -1.84
CA MET A 192 -13.89 -4.08 -1.38
C MET A 192 -14.37 -3.15 -0.27
N CYS A 193 -13.49 -2.73 0.62
CA CYS A 193 -13.80 -1.71 1.61
C CYS A 193 -12.72 -0.63 1.60
N GLY A 194 -13.08 0.58 2.01
CA GLY A 194 -12.20 1.73 2.10
C GLY A 194 -12.47 2.55 3.35
N ASP A 195 -11.43 3.21 3.86
CA ASP A 195 -11.48 3.92 5.14
C ASP A 195 -11.82 5.42 5.01
N GLY A 196 -12.20 5.86 3.80
CA GLY A 196 -12.50 7.26 3.54
C GLY A 196 -11.24 8.14 3.65
N GLY A 197 -11.49 9.42 3.83
CA GLY A 197 -10.42 10.41 3.96
C GLY A 197 -10.98 11.79 4.17
N ASP A 198 -10.10 12.76 4.38
CA ASP A 198 -10.43 14.18 4.49
C ASP A 198 -9.68 15.01 3.43
N PRO A 199 -10.03 16.32 3.26
CA PRO A 199 -9.38 17.17 2.26
C PRO A 199 -7.88 17.38 2.47
N GLY A 200 -7.38 17.17 3.69
CA GLY A 200 -5.96 17.32 4.06
C GLY A 200 -5.10 16.12 3.70
N GLN A 201 -5.72 14.98 3.40
CA GLN A 201 -5.05 13.73 3.13
C GLN A 201 -4.75 13.51 1.64
N VAL A 202 -4.05 12.42 1.31
CA VAL A 202 -3.75 12.04 -0.08
C VAL A 202 -5.03 11.84 -0.89
N ALA A 203 -6.06 11.24 -0.28
CA ALA A 203 -7.36 11.01 -0.90
C ALA A 203 -8.11 12.30 -1.24
N LYS A 204 -7.93 13.39 -0.47
CA LYS A 204 -8.60 14.69 -0.72
C LYS A 204 -10.12 14.61 -0.91
N ALA A 205 -10.80 13.69 -0.27
CA ALA A 205 -12.26 13.63 -0.27
C ALA A 205 -12.83 14.83 0.49
N THR A 206 -13.85 15.50 -0.02
CA THR A 206 -14.41 16.73 0.60
C THR A 206 -15.36 16.42 1.75
N ASP A 207 -16.13 15.33 1.65
CA ASP A 207 -17.01 14.79 2.68
C ASP A 207 -16.92 13.25 2.78
N GLY A 208 -15.77 12.71 2.45
CA GLY A 208 -15.46 11.28 2.41
C GLY A 208 -15.23 10.65 3.79
N GLU A 209 -15.81 11.21 4.85
CA GLU A 209 -15.65 10.75 6.23
C GLU A 209 -16.55 9.56 6.54
N TRP A 210 -16.35 8.47 5.76
CA TRP A 210 -17.11 7.25 5.88
C TRP A 210 -16.23 6.02 5.75
N ILE A 211 -16.57 4.94 6.47
CA ILE A 211 -16.14 3.60 6.07
C ILE A 211 -17.07 3.17 4.95
N TYR A 212 -16.48 2.79 3.83
CA TYR A 212 -17.20 2.38 2.62
C TYR A 212 -17.12 0.87 2.39
N LEU A 213 -18.20 0.32 1.86
CA LEU A 213 -18.24 -0.96 1.16
C LEU A 213 -18.37 -0.66 -0.34
N PHE A 214 -17.57 -1.32 -1.16
CA PHE A 214 -17.61 -1.16 -2.61
C PHE A 214 -17.94 -2.48 -3.30
N ARG A 215 -18.69 -2.38 -4.39
CA ARG A 215 -18.92 -3.47 -5.34
C ARG A 215 -18.26 -3.11 -6.68
N PRO A 216 -17.25 -3.88 -7.13
CA PRO A 216 -16.59 -3.63 -8.39
C PRO A 216 -17.47 -4.04 -9.56
N GLU A 217 -17.50 -3.21 -10.60
CA GLU A 217 -18.12 -3.50 -11.89
C GLU A 217 -17.14 -3.18 -13.01
N LEU A 218 -16.93 -4.13 -13.93
CA LEU A 218 -16.15 -3.89 -15.13
C LEU A 218 -17.02 -3.22 -16.19
N ILE A 219 -16.50 -2.16 -16.80
CA ILE A 219 -17.12 -1.58 -17.98
C ILE A 219 -16.94 -2.56 -19.15
N ARG A 220 -18.04 -2.90 -19.82
CA ARG A 220 -18.01 -3.83 -20.92
C ARG A 220 -17.07 -3.35 -22.03
N ASN A 221 -16.17 -4.23 -22.44
CA ASN A 221 -15.26 -3.98 -23.54
C ASN A 221 -15.80 -4.63 -24.83
N ASP A 222 -16.32 -3.80 -25.73
CA ASP A 222 -16.76 -4.21 -27.05
C ASP A 222 -15.71 -3.89 -28.16
N GLY A 223 -14.51 -3.51 -27.73
CA GLY A 223 -13.46 -3.01 -28.60
C GLY A 223 -12.28 -3.98 -28.79
N ILE A 224 -11.09 -3.43 -28.80
CA ILE A 224 -9.85 -4.13 -29.10
C ILE A 224 -9.45 -5.05 -27.93
N ALA A 225 -9.20 -6.32 -28.20
CA ALA A 225 -8.69 -7.28 -27.24
C ALA A 225 -7.15 -7.15 -27.14
N ASP A 226 -6.66 -6.06 -26.54
CA ASP A 226 -5.24 -5.85 -26.26
C ASP A 226 -4.98 -5.93 -24.75
N LYS A 227 -4.15 -6.90 -24.34
CA LYS A 227 -3.79 -7.11 -22.93
C LYS A 227 -2.93 -5.98 -22.34
N ALA A 228 -2.29 -5.16 -23.18
CA ALA A 228 -1.54 -4.01 -22.74
C ALA A 228 -2.45 -2.85 -22.28
N LEU A 229 -3.70 -2.82 -22.75
CA LEU A 229 -4.66 -1.81 -22.35
C LEU A 229 -5.22 -2.10 -20.95
N VAL A 230 -5.45 -1.03 -20.21
CA VAL A 230 -6.12 -1.09 -18.91
C VAL A 230 -7.60 -1.44 -19.13
N LYS A 231 -8.11 -2.39 -18.35
CA LYS A 231 -9.54 -2.70 -18.28
C LYS A 231 -10.22 -1.65 -17.39
N PRO A 232 -11.17 -0.85 -17.90
CA PRO A 232 -11.86 0.12 -17.08
C PRO A 232 -12.95 -0.53 -16.22
N GLY A 233 -13.11 -0.02 -15.00
CA GLY A 233 -14.17 -0.42 -14.09
C GLY A 233 -14.64 0.76 -13.24
N VAL A 234 -15.67 0.53 -12.45
CA VAL A 234 -16.19 1.45 -11.45
C VAL A 234 -16.40 0.74 -10.13
N LEU A 235 -16.30 1.47 -9.02
CA LEU A 235 -16.68 1.01 -7.70
C LEU A 235 -18.01 1.66 -7.31
N HIS A 236 -19.01 0.82 -6.99
CA HIS A 236 -20.28 1.28 -6.45
C HIS A 236 -20.18 1.29 -4.93
N ALA A 237 -20.18 2.50 -4.35
CA ALA A 237 -19.99 2.69 -2.93
C ALA A 237 -21.29 2.59 -2.12
N GLU A 238 -21.19 1.97 -0.95
CA GLU A 238 -22.17 1.99 0.11
C GLU A 238 -21.54 2.53 1.38
N LYS A 239 -22.17 3.52 2.02
CA LYS A 239 -21.73 4.11 3.29
C LYS A 239 -22.07 3.18 4.45
N LEU A 240 -21.07 2.70 5.18
CA LEU A 240 -21.26 1.80 6.34
C LEU A 240 -21.23 2.56 7.66
N VAL A 241 -20.20 3.36 7.93
CA VAL A 241 -20.02 4.04 9.21
C VAL A 241 -19.66 5.51 8.99
N ASN A 242 -20.38 6.41 9.66
CA ASN A 242 -20.06 7.82 9.67
C ASN A 242 -18.85 8.08 10.58
N MET A 243 -17.78 8.61 9.97
CA MET A 243 -16.50 8.90 10.60
C MET A 243 -16.28 10.39 10.88
N SER A 244 -17.31 11.24 10.78
CA SER A 244 -17.20 12.69 10.96
C SER A 244 -16.66 13.13 12.34
N LYS A 245 -16.71 12.26 13.34
CA LYS A 245 -16.10 12.46 14.67
C LYS A 245 -14.72 11.85 14.80
N HIS A 246 -14.25 11.14 13.77
CA HIS A 246 -12.93 10.52 13.76
C HIS A 246 -11.86 11.58 13.43
N LYS A 247 -10.70 11.50 14.08
CA LYS A 247 -9.55 12.36 13.77
C LYS A 247 -8.58 11.56 12.91
N TYR A 248 -8.52 11.87 11.64
CA TYR A 248 -7.75 11.16 10.61
C TYR A 248 -6.22 11.24 10.75
N ALA A 249 -5.68 11.90 11.78
CA ALA A 249 -4.30 11.69 12.19
C ALA A 249 -4.05 10.22 12.64
N LEU A 250 -5.11 9.51 13.05
CA LEU A 250 -5.17 8.07 13.22
C LEU A 250 -5.82 7.46 11.98
N GLU A 251 -5.07 6.77 11.14
CA GLU A 251 -5.61 6.10 9.96
C GLU A 251 -6.46 4.90 10.37
N PRO A 252 -7.71 4.76 9.88
CA PRO A 252 -8.61 3.66 10.28
C PRO A 252 -8.11 2.27 9.86
N ASN A 253 -7.48 2.12 8.70
CA ASN A 253 -6.90 0.87 8.18
C ASN A 253 -7.93 -0.29 8.15
N VAL A 254 -8.92 -0.16 7.29
CA VAL A 254 -10.01 -1.13 7.14
C VAL A 254 -9.53 -2.52 6.69
N ARG A 255 -10.20 -3.56 7.23
CA ARG A 255 -9.99 -4.95 6.82
C ARG A 255 -11.27 -5.75 6.92
N PHE A 256 -11.49 -6.65 5.96
CA PHE A 256 -12.53 -7.67 6.13
C PHE A 256 -12.13 -8.69 7.19
N SER A 257 -13.14 -9.23 7.91
CA SER A 257 -12.99 -10.50 8.59
C SER A 257 -12.76 -11.63 7.58
N PRO A 258 -12.16 -12.78 7.98
CA PRO A 258 -11.88 -13.88 7.04
C PRO A 258 -13.11 -14.40 6.30
N ASP A 259 -14.31 -14.32 6.92
CA ASP A 259 -15.60 -14.72 6.33
C ASP A 259 -16.29 -13.58 5.55
N ALA A 260 -15.65 -12.41 5.45
CA ALA A 260 -16.14 -11.19 4.81
C ALA A 260 -17.48 -10.66 5.35
N LYS A 261 -17.92 -11.10 6.56
CA LYS A 261 -19.15 -10.60 7.17
C LYS A 261 -19.00 -9.26 7.86
N TRP A 262 -17.77 -8.91 8.24
CA TRP A 262 -17.46 -7.70 8.98
C TRP A 262 -16.37 -6.90 8.29
N VAL A 263 -16.49 -5.57 8.34
CA VAL A 263 -15.39 -4.64 8.09
C VAL A 263 -14.89 -4.15 9.44
N MET A 264 -13.63 -4.45 9.75
CA MET A 264 -12.95 -4.04 10.97
C MET A 264 -12.11 -2.80 10.70
N PHE A 265 -12.07 -1.86 11.65
CA PHE A 265 -11.29 -0.63 11.57
C PHE A 265 -11.00 -0.09 12.97
N ARG A 266 -9.97 0.73 13.09
CA ARG A 266 -9.68 1.45 14.33
C ARG A 266 -10.21 2.88 14.26
N SER A 267 -10.70 3.40 15.38
CA SER A 267 -11.19 4.78 15.45
C SER A 267 -11.06 5.37 16.84
N ASN A 268 -10.93 6.70 16.88
CA ASN A 268 -10.94 7.53 18.08
C ASN A 268 -12.21 8.40 18.19
N MET A 269 -13.28 8.07 17.45
CA MET A 269 -14.51 8.87 17.38
C MET A 269 -15.24 9.02 18.72
N PHE A 270 -14.94 8.18 19.71
CA PHE A 270 -15.49 8.25 21.08
C PHE A 270 -14.44 8.67 22.12
N GLY A 271 -13.33 9.29 21.69
CA GLY A 271 -12.24 9.78 22.53
C GLY A 271 -11.02 8.87 22.54
N ALA A 272 -11.11 7.70 23.19
CA ALA A 272 -10.03 6.71 23.13
C ALA A 272 -10.04 5.95 21.81
N THR A 273 -8.88 5.37 21.44
CA THR A 273 -8.75 4.53 20.25
C THR A 273 -9.26 3.12 20.54
N TYR A 274 -10.22 2.67 19.75
CA TYR A 274 -10.76 1.30 19.78
C TYR A 274 -10.73 0.67 18.39
N VAL A 275 -10.81 -0.66 18.36
CA VAL A 275 -11.11 -1.44 17.16
C VAL A 275 -12.62 -1.66 17.12
N PHE A 276 -13.22 -1.34 15.98
CA PHE A 276 -14.63 -1.51 15.69
C PHE A 276 -14.83 -2.55 14.60
N ALA A 277 -16.02 -3.09 14.53
CA ALA A 277 -16.47 -3.91 13.41
C ALA A 277 -17.89 -3.46 13.02
N VAL A 278 -18.13 -3.37 11.71
CA VAL A 278 -19.45 -3.12 11.14
C VAL A 278 -19.84 -4.29 10.24
N GLU A 279 -21.09 -4.73 10.35
CA GLU A 279 -21.61 -5.83 9.56
C GLU A 279 -21.76 -5.41 8.08
N VAL A 280 -21.38 -6.30 7.17
CA VAL A 280 -21.46 -6.08 5.71
C VAL A 280 -22.90 -6.29 5.21
N ALA A 281 -23.63 -7.23 5.80
CA ALA A 281 -25.03 -7.44 5.49
C ALA A 281 -25.90 -6.36 6.15
N LYS A 282 -26.86 -5.81 5.40
CA LYS A 282 -27.88 -4.94 6.02
C LYS A 282 -28.74 -5.75 6.95
N ALA A 283 -29.04 -5.21 8.14
CA ALA A 283 -30.12 -5.71 8.96
C ALA A 283 -31.41 -5.69 8.11
N GLN A 284 -32.05 -6.82 8.00
CA GLN A 284 -33.35 -6.97 7.32
C GLN A 284 -34.44 -6.34 8.16
#